data_e372ea432a971899a9f3985d2eca7a37
#
_entry.id   e372ea432a971899a9f3985d2eca7a37
#
_cell.length_a   1.000
_cell.length_b   1.000
_cell.length_c   1.000
_cell.angle_alpha   90.00
_cell.angle_beta   90.00
_cell.angle_gamma   90.00
#
_symmetry.space_group_name_H-M   'P 1'
#
loop_
_entity.id
_entity.type
_entity.pdbx_description
1 polymer ?
#
loop_
_entity_poly.entity_id
_entity_poly.type
_entity_poly.pdbx_seq_one_letter_code
_entity_poly.pdbx_strand_id
1 'polypeptide(L)'
;YHGHSGPGLSMASILEVCNNGADVIDTAIEPLSWGKVHPDIISVRSMLKNEGFEVADLDMNAYMQARTLTQEFIDDWLGCFINPANKHMSSLLLGCGLPGGMMGSMMADLGPIQKMINKEREKKGETALTMDDMLVKLFNEVEYVWPKVGYPPLVTPFSQYTKNIALMNLLTMEQGKGRYVMMDDAIWGMILGKSGKVPGTIAPELVELAEKQNRKFTDADPHTLLENALDGFRKEMDENGWDYGQDDEELFELAMHPEQYRPFKSGQAKKQLLADIQKAKDAKLGGGQKISQEEIDALKHAKADAVKAPLAGQLLW
;
A
#
# COMPACT_ATOMS: atom_id res chain seq x y z
N TYR A 1 -0.97 -17.44 7.33
CA TYR A 1 -0.96 -16.16 8.04
C TYR A 1 -0.30 -15.09 7.17
N HIS A 2 -1.02 -13.97 7.01
CA HIS A 2 -0.55 -12.77 6.31
C HIS A 2 -0.47 -11.60 7.30
N GLY A 3 0.73 -11.12 7.58
CA GLY A 3 0.95 -10.04 8.54
C GLY A 3 2.18 -9.20 8.22
N HIS A 4 2.06 -7.89 8.41
CA HIS A 4 3.10 -6.92 8.08
C HIS A 4 3.96 -6.55 9.29
N SER A 5 5.23 -6.20 9.02
CA SER A 5 6.20 -5.81 10.06
C SER A 5 5.99 -4.40 10.63
N GLY A 6 5.13 -3.60 9.98
CA GLY A 6 4.95 -2.18 10.27
C GLY A 6 4.92 -1.79 11.75
N PRO A 7 4.13 -2.46 12.61
CA PRO A 7 4.08 -2.17 14.06
C PRO A 7 5.27 -2.70 14.87
N GLY A 8 6.16 -3.52 14.30
CA GLY A 8 7.31 -4.08 14.98
C GLY A 8 7.07 -5.41 15.70
N LEU A 9 5.88 -6.01 15.61
CA LEU A 9 5.50 -7.23 16.34
C LEU A 9 5.42 -8.48 15.45
N SER A 10 5.78 -8.41 14.18
CA SER A 10 5.56 -9.49 13.21
C SER A 10 6.18 -10.83 13.61
N MET A 11 7.40 -10.82 14.17
CA MET A 11 8.08 -12.05 14.58
C MET A 11 7.34 -12.75 15.72
N ALA A 12 6.91 -11.98 16.73
CA ALA A 12 6.13 -12.51 17.85
C ALA A 12 4.76 -13.02 17.36
N SER A 13 4.11 -12.27 16.49
CA SER A 13 2.81 -12.70 15.92
C SER A 13 2.93 -13.98 15.10
N ILE A 14 3.99 -14.12 14.30
CA ILE A 14 4.24 -15.35 13.51
C ILE A 14 4.45 -16.54 14.45
N LEU A 15 5.26 -16.40 15.47
CA LEU A 15 5.47 -17.48 16.44
C LEU A 15 4.16 -17.91 17.10
N GLU A 16 3.37 -16.94 17.54
CA GLU A 16 2.09 -17.21 18.20
C GLU A 16 1.08 -17.91 17.28
N VAL A 17 0.94 -17.46 16.04
CA VAL A 17 0.00 -18.11 15.10
C VAL A 17 0.47 -19.51 14.69
N CYS A 18 1.78 -19.75 14.58
CA CYS A 18 2.32 -21.08 14.36
C CYS A 18 2.03 -22.01 15.55
N ASN A 19 2.17 -21.54 16.79
CA ASN A 19 1.81 -22.28 17.98
C ASN A 19 0.31 -22.63 18.04
N ASN A 20 -0.52 -21.86 17.34
CA ASN A 20 -1.97 -22.05 17.28
C ASN A 20 -2.47 -22.64 15.95
N GLY A 21 -1.60 -23.25 15.14
CA GLY A 21 -1.99 -24.10 14.02
C GLY A 21 -1.93 -23.42 12.63
N ALA A 22 -1.19 -22.33 12.47
CA ALA A 22 -0.94 -21.79 11.15
C ALA A 22 0.10 -22.65 10.41
N ASP A 23 -0.24 -23.16 9.24
CA ASP A 23 0.60 -24.03 8.40
C ASP A 23 1.39 -23.25 7.34
N VAL A 24 0.90 -22.09 6.95
CA VAL A 24 1.50 -21.26 5.89
C VAL A 24 1.71 -19.84 6.39
N ILE A 25 2.91 -19.32 6.21
CA ILE A 25 3.29 -17.95 6.61
C ILE A 25 3.80 -17.18 5.40
N ASP A 26 3.21 -16.02 5.15
CA ASP A 26 3.68 -15.11 4.12
C ASP A 26 4.92 -14.35 4.60
N THR A 27 5.96 -14.35 3.77
CA THR A 27 7.24 -13.69 4.05
C THR A 27 7.68 -12.87 2.85
N ALA A 28 8.75 -12.11 3.00
CA ALA A 28 9.39 -11.37 1.92
C ALA A 28 10.88 -11.74 1.82
N ILE A 29 11.54 -11.23 0.78
CA ILE A 29 12.99 -11.33 0.59
C ILE A 29 13.61 -9.92 0.56
N GLU A 30 14.89 -9.80 0.94
CA GLU A 30 15.64 -8.57 0.68
C GLU A 30 15.69 -8.26 -0.84
N PRO A 31 15.67 -6.97 -1.22
CA PRO A 31 15.62 -5.74 -0.41
C PRO A 31 14.21 -5.29 -0.05
N LEU A 32 13.18 -6.10 -0.31
CA LEU A 32 11.76 -5.76 -0.12
C LEU A 32 11.21 -6.20 1.25
N SER A 33 12.00 -6.88 2.09
CA SER A 33 11.60 -7.31 3.43
C SER A 33 11.64 -6.18 4.46
N TRP A 34 10.96 -6.40 5.60
CA TRP A 34 10.90 -5.52 6.75
C TRP A 34 10.14 -4.20 6.53
N GLY A 35 10.36 -3.24 7.39
CA GLY A 35 9.65 -1.97 7.36
C GLY A 35 8.13 -2.15 7.45
N LYS A 36 7.42 -1.70 6.43
CA LYS A 36 5.95 -1.82 6.33
C LYS A 36 5.48 -3.06 5.55
N VAL A 37 6.40 -3.96 5.21
CA VAL A 37 6.12 -5.18 4.46
C VAL A 37 6.24 -6.39 5.39
N HIS A 38 6.41 -7.57 4.86
CA HIS A 38 6.60 -8.80 5.64
C HIS A 38 8.03 -8.92 6.18
N PRO A 39 8.25 -9.68 7.25
CA PRO A 39 9.58 -10.02 7.69
C PRO A 39 10.29 -10.91 6.66
N ASP A 40 11.62 -10.90 6.72
CA ASP A 40 12.44 -11.69 5.81
C ASP A 40 12.33 -13.19 6.10
N ILE A 41 12.25 -13.99 5.03
CA ILE A 41 12.11 -15.45 5.12
C ILE A 41 13.27 -16.11 5.90
N ILE A 42 14.50 -15.58 5.80
CA ILE A 42 15.66 -16.13 6.52
C ILE A 42 15.43 -16.01 8.02
N SER A 43 14.99 -14.82 8.48
CA SER A 43 14.74 -14.56 9.89
C SER A 43 13.57 -15.38 10.44
N VAL A 44 12.47 -15.44 9.71
CA VAL A 44 11.29 -16.23 10.09
C VAL A 44 11.65 -17.72 10.20
N ARG A 45 12.30 -18.24 9.19
CA ARG A 45 12.72 -19.64 9.16
C ARG A 45 13.68 -19.96 10.30
N SER A 46 14.65 -19.09 10.58
CA SER A 46 15.62 -19.27 11.67
C SER A 46 14.92 -19.29 13.03
N MET A 47 13.99 -18.37 13.26
CA MET A 47 13.19 -18.33 14.47
C MET A 47 12.38 -19.62 14.66
N LEU A 48 11.61 -20.01 13.65
CA LEU A 48 10.76 -21.20 13.73
C LEU A 48 11.56 -22.48 13.95
N LYS A 49 12.71 -22.65 13.29
CA LYS A 49 13.62 -23.78 13.54
C LYS A 49 14.12 -23.82 14.99
N ASN A 50 14.50 -22.68 15.54
CA ASN A 50 14.98 -22.58 16.92
C ASN A 50 13.90 -22.93 17.95
N GLU A 51 12.63 -22.64 17.62
CA GLU A 51 11.47 -22.99 18.43
C GLU A 51 10.97 -24.43 18.21
N GLY A 52 11.66 -25.21 17.37
CA GLY A 52 11.38 -26.63 17.16
C GLY A 52 10.38 -26.94 16.04
N PHE A 53 10.00 -25.95 15.25
CA PHE A 53 9.13 -26.20 14.09
C PHE A 53 9.95 -26.85 12.95
N GLU A 54 9.31 -27.76 12.24
CA GLU A 54 9.81 -28.29 10.99
C GLU A 54 9.51 -27.30 9.85
N VAL A 55 10.53 -26.77 9.21
CA VAL A 55 10.40 -25.80 8.11
C VAL A 55 11.27 -26.22 6.93
N ALA A 56 10.75 -26.01 5.72
CA ALA A 56 11.44 -26.34 4.48
C ALA A 56 12.83 -25.68 4.37
N ASP A 57 13.75 -26.34 3.70
CA ASP A 57 15.05 -25.76 3.43
C ASP A 57 14.99 -24.67 2.36
N LEU A 58 15.81 -23.64 2.56
CA LEU A 58 15.94 -22.53 1.64
C LEU A 58 17.21 -22.70 0.81
N ASP A 59 17.07 -22.67 -0.52
CA ASP A 59 18.23 -22.55 -1.41
C ASP A 59 18.80 -21.14 -1.34
N MET A 60 19.90 -20.99 -0.61
CA MET A 60 20.55 -19.69 -0.43
C MET A 60 21.15 -19.12 -1.71
N ASN A 61 21.52 -19.97 -2.69
CA ASN A 61 22.01 -19.47 -3.97
C ASN A 61 20.86 -18.84 -4.77
N ALA A 62 19.72 -19.52 -4.83
CA ALA A 62 18.52 -18.96 -5.45
C ALA A 62 18.03 -17.68 -4.75
N TYR A 63 18.05 -17.66 -3.41
CA TYR A 63 17.72 -16.45 -2.63
C TYR A 63 18.63 -15.27 -3.00
N MET A 64 19.95 -15.49 -3.03
CA MET A 64 20.90 -14.43 -3.36
C MET A 64 20.78 -13.93 -4.79
N GLN A 65 20.49 -14.82 -5.75
CA GLN A 65 20.21 -14.43 -7.13
C GLN A 65 18.94 -13.57 -7.22
N ALA A 66 17.85 -14.02 -6.60
CA ALA A 66 16.59 -13.25 -6.56
C ALA A 66 16.78 -11.88 -5.91
N ARG A 67 17.51 -11.81 -4.78
CA ARG A 67 17.86 -10.55 -4.11
C ARG A 67 18.62 -9.60 -5.03
N THR A 68 19.64 -10.10 -5.72
CA THR A 68 20.47 -9.28 -6.61
C THR A 68 19.65 -8.73 -7.79
N LEU A 69 18.90 -9.58 -8.47
CA LEU A 69 18.04 -9.19 -9.59
C LEU A 69 16.98 -8.17 -9.16
N THR A 70 16.38 -8.37 -7.97
CA THR A 70 15.39 -7.43 -7.42
C THR A 70 16.05 -6.08 -7.12
N GLN A 71 17.25 -6.05 -6.55
CA GLN A 71 17.97 -4.81 -6.28
C GLN A 71 18.33 -4.07 -7.56
N GLU A 72 18.84 -4.77 -8.56
CA GLU A 72 19.18 -4.20 -9.88
C GLU A 72 17.94 -3.58 -10.54
N PHE A 73 16.81 -4.29 -10.51
CA PHE A 73 15.55 -3.76 -11.03
C PHE A 73 15.07 -2.51 -10.29
N ILE A 74 15.21 -2.49 -8.96
CA ILE A 74 14.88 -1.31 -8.15
C ILE A 74 15.78 -0.15 -8.52
N ASP A 75 17.09 -0.37 -8.62
CA ASP A 75 18.06 0.69 -8.89
C ASP A 75 17.86 1.29 -10.29
N ASP A 76 17.56 0.46 -11.27
CA ASP A 76 17.38 0.89 -12.66
C ASP A 76 16.03 1.59 -12.88
N TRP A 77 14.95 1.12 -12.26
CA TRP A 77 13.59 1.48 -12.64
C TRP A 77 12.76 2.11 -11.50
N LEU A 78 12.83 1.58 -10.28
CA LEU A 78 11.89 1.92 -9.21
C LEU A 78 12.44 2.85 -8.14
N GLY A 79 13.76 2.97 -8.00
CA GLY A 79 14.39 3.72 -6.90
C GLY A 79 13.99 5.18 -6.80
N CYS A 80 13.52 5.79 -7.92
CA CYS A 80 13.00 7.15 -7.93
C CYS A 80 11.61 7.27 -7.29
N PHE A 81 10.84 6.18 -7.25
CA PHE A 81 9.45 6.16 -6.77
C PHE A 81 9.32 5.58 -5.37
N ILE A 82 10.30 4.79 -4.90
CA ILE A 82 10.26 4.19 -3.58
C ILE A 82 10.46 5.27 -2.52
N ASN A 83 9.48 5.42 -1.64
CA ASN A 83 9.60 6.29 -0.47
C ASN A 83 10.47 5.59 0.59
N PRO A 84 11.63 6.16 0.97
CA PRO A 84 12.51 5.59 2.00
C PRO A 84 11.82 5.34 3.35
N ALA A 85 10.80 6.16 3.68
CA ALA A 85 10.01 6.00 4.90
C ALA A 85 9.26 4.64 4.98
N ASN A 86 9.09 3.93 3.86
CA ASN A 86 8.49 2.60 3.87
C ASN A 86 9.39 1.53 4.51
N LYS A 87 10.69 1.80 4.64
CA LYS A 87 11.63 0.93 5.35
C LYS A 87 11.56 1.08 6.88
N HIS A 88 10.87 2.10 7.39
CA HIS A 88 10.74 2.33 8.82
C HIS A 88 9.49 1.67 9.39
N MET A 89 9.64 1.02 10.53
CA MET A 89 8.53 0.56 11.37
C MET A 89 7.98 1.73 12.19
N SER A 90 6.72 1.65 12.60
CA SER A 90 6.09 2.65 13.46
C SER A 90 5.14 1.98 14.45
N SER A 91 5.41 2.16 15.75
CA SER A 91 4.53 1.65 16.80
C SER A 91 3.16 2.33 16.85
N LEU A 92 3.00 3.49 16.21
CA LEU A 92 1.71 4.17 16.08
C LEU A 92 0.65 3.32 15.37
N LEU A 93 1.09 2.34 14.56
CA LEU A 93 0.19 1.39 13.88
C LEU A 93 -0.56 0.45 14.82
N LEU A 94 -0.08 0.25 16.04
CA LEU A 94 -0.73 -0.64 17.01
C LEU A 94 -2.09 -0.12 17.49
N GLY A 95 -2.27 1.20 17.53
CA GLY A 95 -3.47 1.82 18.06
C GLY A 95 -4.66 1.86 17.13
N CYS A 96 -4.47 1.75 15.82
CA CYS A 96 -5.53 2.00 14.85
C CYS A 96 -6.10 0.73 14.17
N GLY A 97 -5.57 -0.46 14.50
CA GLY A 97 -6.03 -1.72 13.89
C GLY A 97 -5.84 -1.83 12.37
N LEU A 98 -5.18 -0.87 11.75
CA LEU A 98 -4.99 -0.84 10.31
C LEU A 98 -3.84 -1.75 9.88
N PRO A 99 -3.97 -2.50 8.77
CA PRO A 99 -2.88 -3.29 8.21
C PRO A 99 -1.67 -2.42 7.84
N GLY A 100 -0.47 -2.92 8.13
CA GLY A 100 0.79 -2.19 7.85
C GLY A 100 0.96 -1.78 6.39
N GLY A 101 0.46 -2.59 5.44
CA GLY A 101 0.47 -2.27 4.01
C GLY A 101 -0.36 -1.03 3.65
N MET A 102 -1.42 -0.72 4.40
CA MET A 102 -2.19 0.51 4.19
C MET A 102 -1.43 1.79 4.54
N MET A 103 -0.44 1.72 5.43
CA MET A 103 0.32 2.91 5.84
C MET A 103 1.06 3.55 4.67
N GLY A 104 1.59 2.77 3.75
CA GLY A 104 2.26 3.31 2.56
C GLY A 104 1.32 4.16 1.71
N SER A 105 0.17 3.61 1.35
CA SER A 105 -0.86 4.33 0.57
C SER A 105 -1.46 5.49 1.38
N MET A 106 -1.69 5.30 2.67
CA MET A 106 -2.25 6.33 3.54
C MET A 106 -1.33 7.54 3.65
N MET A 107 -0.03 7.33 3.81
CA MET A 107 0.96 8.43 3.85
C MET A 107 1.07 9.16 2.51
N ALA A 108 0.90 8.46 1.39
CA ALA A 108 0.87 9.07 0.07
C ALA A 108 -0.37 9.97 -0.11
N ASP A 109 -1.53 9.51 0.35
CA ASP A 109 -2.81 10.22 0.21
C ASP A 109 -2.93 11.38 1.20
N LEU A 110 -2.32 11.26 2.38
CA LEU A 110 -2.48 12.23 3.48
C LEU A 110 -1.87 13.60 3.15
N GLY A 111 -0.76 13.65 2.43
CA GLY A 111 -0.09 14.91 2.08
C GLY A 111 -0.94 15.85 1.22
N PRO A 112 -1.53 15.40 0.11
CA PRO A 112 -2.49 16.19 -0.66
C PRO A 112 -3.71 16.66 0.17
N ILE A 113 -4.29 15.77 0.98
CA ILE A 113 -5.45 16.10 1.83
C ILE A 113 -5.08 17.15 2.90
N GLN A 114 -3.92 17.01 3.55
CA GLN A 114 -3.40 18.01 4.49
C GLN A 114 -3.33 19.41 3.85
N LYS A 115 -2.80 19.49 2.63
CA LYS A 115 -2.72 20.77 1.92
C LYS A 115 -4.10 21.38 1.66
N MET A 116 -5.08 20.55 1.30
CA MET A 116 -6.46 21.01 1.09
C MET A 116 -7.11 21.49 2.40
N ILE A 117 -6.95 20.73 3.47
CA ILE A 117 -7.43 21.07 4.80
C ILE A 117 -6.79 22.37 5.29
N ASN A 118 -5.47 22.49 5.20
CA ASN A 118 -4.76 23.69 5.65
C ASN A 118 -5.15 24.94 4.87
N LYS A 119 -5.46 24.80 3.58
CA LYS A 119 -6.02 25.90 2.79
C LYS A 119 -7.39 26.36 3.29
N GLU A 120 -8.27 25.45 3.72
CA GLU A 120 -9.56 25.81 4.33
C GLU A 120 -9.38 26.45 5.71
N ARG A 121 -8.45 25.94 6.54
CA ARG A 121 -8.11 26.49 7.84
C ARG A 121 -7.52 27.89 7.75
N GLU A 122 -6.66 28.13 6.77
CA GLU A 122 -6.13 29.48 6.48
C GLU A 122 -7.23 30.49 6.22
N LYS A 123 -8.24 30.12 5.42
CA LYS A 123 -9.42 30.98 5.16
C LYS A 123 -10.20 31.34 6.42
N LYS A 124 -10.18 30.46 7.42
CA LYS A 124 -10.85 30.63 8.72
C LYS A 124 -9.96 31.33 9.76
N GLY A 125 -8.69 31.61 9.44
CA GLY A 125 -7.71 32.15 10.39
C GLY A 125 -7.25 31.13 11.44
N GLU A 126 -7.37 29.82 11.15
CA GLU A 126 -6.99 28.74 12.05
C GLU A 126 -5.56 28.27 11.77
N THR A 127 -4.89 27.73 12.81
CA THR A 127 -3.54 27.18 12.70
C THR A 127 -3.51 25.98 11.75
N ALA A 128 -2.51 25.94 10.88
CA ALA A 128 -2.27 24.80 9.98
C ALA A 128 -1.97 23.53 10.78
N LEU A 129 -2.48 22.40 10.33
CA LEU A 129 -2.22 21.08 10.90
C LEU A 129 -0.87 20.55 10.38
N THR A 130 -0.09 19.98 11.27
CA THR A 130 1.11 19.20 10.94
C THR A 130 0.72 17.83 10.36
N MET A 131 1.69 17.08 9.85
CA MET A 131 1.44 15.71 9.39
C MET A 131 1.06 14.80 10.56
N ASP A 132 1.66 14.99 11.72
CA ASP A 132 1.34 14.22 12.93
C ASP A 132 -0.09 14.50 13.43
N ASP A 133 -0.53 15.78 13.40
CA ASP A 133 -1.93 16.13 13.69
C ASP A 133 -2.89 15.42 12.73
N MET A 134 -2.54 15.37 11.46
CA MET A 134 -3.34 14.68 10.44
C MET A 134 -3.41 13.18 10.68
N LEU A 135 -2.31 12.56 11.06
CA LEU A 135 -2.28 11.13 11.40
C LEU A 135 -3.18 10.81 12.60
N VAL A 136 -3.07 11.59 13.67
CA VAL A 136 -3.93 11.41 14.86
C VAL A 136 -5.40 11.56 14.49
N LYS A 137 -5.75 12.61 13.73
CA LYS A 137 -7.13 12.82 13.27
C LYS A 137 -7.63 11.67 12.40
N LEU A 138 -6.78 11.17 11.50
CA LEU A 138 -7.14 10.08 10.61
C LEU A 138 -7.36 8.77 11.38
N PHE A 139 -6.50 8.44 12.32
CA PHE A 139 -6.67 7.24 13.14
C PHE A 139 -7.96 7.29 13.95
N ASN A 140 -8.24 8.41 14.60
CA ASN A 140 -9.50 8.61 15.33
C ASN A 140 -10.72 8.51 14.40
N GLU A 141 -10.62 9.03 13.18
CA GLU A 141 -11.73 8.95 12.24
C GLU A 141 -11.91 7.54 11.67
N VAL A 142 -10.83 6.78 11.44
CA VAL A 142 -10.92 5.36 11.07
C VAL A 142 -11.56 4.53 12.19
N GLU A 143 -11.14 4.74 13.43
CA GLU A 143 -11.72 4.09 14.61
C GLU A 143 -13.22 4.42 14.75
N TYR A 144 -13.62 5.64 14.45
CA TYR A 144 -15.02 6.05 14.42
C TYR A 144 -15.80 5.41 13.27
N VAL A 145 -15.26 5.39 12.06
CA VAL A 145 -15.94 4.93 10.84
C VAL A 145 -16.08 3.41 10.79
N TRP A 146 -15.04 2.68 11.16
CA TRP A 146 -15.00 1.23 10.98
C TRP A 146 -16.18 0.47 11.59
N PRO A 147 -16.58 0.71 12.87
CA PRO A 147 -17.79 0.13 13.43
C PRO A 147 -19.08 0.60 12.72
N LYS A 148 -19.12 1.84 12.23
CA LYS A 148 -20.30 2.41 11.57
C LYS A 148 -20.62 1.76 10.22
N VAL A 149 -19.61 1.30 9.53
CA VAL A 149 -19.73 0.55 8.26
C VAL A 149 -19.83 -0.97 8.46
N GLY A 150 -20.06 -1.43 9.70
CA GLY A 150 -20.32 -2.84 10.01
C GLY A 150 -19.06 -3.70 10.13
N TYR A 151 -17.92 -3.16 10.53
CA TYR A 151 -16.66 -3.89 10.73
C TYR A 151 -16.22 -4.72 9.52
N PRO A 152 -16.17 -4.16 8.31
CA PRO A 152 -15.64 -4.90 7.18
C PRO A 152 -14.21 -5.40 7.49
N PRO A 153 -13.80 -6.57 6.97
CA PRO A 153 -12.44 -7.05 7.16
C PRO A 153 -11.44 -6.02 6.62
N LEU A 154 -10.41 -5.71 7.42
CA LEU A 154 -9.39 -4.72 7.03
C LEU A 154 -8.35 -5.30 6.06
N VAL A 155 -8.84 -5.91 5.00
CA VAL A 155 -8.09 -6.45 3.86
C VAL A 155 -8.52 -5.72 2.59
N THR A 156 -7.66 -5.67 1.59
CA THR A 156 -7.97 -5.05 0.29
C THR A 156 -9.18 -5.74 -0.37
N PRO A 157 -10.17 -5.01 -0.89
CA PRO A 157 -10.25 -3.54 -1.00
C PRO A 157 -10.92 -2.83 0.18
N PHE A 158 -11.53 -3.55 1.13
CA PHE A 158 -12.38 -2.98 2.19
C PHE A 158 -11.62 -2.06 3.16
N SER A 159 -10.37 -2.39 3.45
CA SER A 159 -9.50 -1.54 4.24
C SER A 159 -9.29 -0.17 3.57
N GLN A 160 -9.15 -0.15 2.23
CA GLN A 160 -9.03 1.09 1.47
C GLN A 160 -10.33 1.91 1.49
N TYR A 161 -11.48 1.24 1.42
CA TYR A 161 -12.78 1.93 1.53
C TYR A 161 -12.94 2.60 2.89
N THR A 162 -12.65 1.91 3.98
CA THR A 162 -12.70 2.46 5.34
C THR A 162 -11.76 3.67 5.49
N LYS A 163 -10.52 3.54 5.00
CA LYS A 163 -9.55 4.65 4.96
C LYS A 163 -10.05 5.83 4.13
N ASN A 164 -10.60 5.59 2.95
CA ASN A 164 -11.07 6.64 2.06
C ASN A 164 -12.25 7.39 2.64
N ILE A 165 -13.20 6.69 3.29
CA ILE A 165 -14.29 7.34 4.04
C ILE A 165 -13.71 8.27 5.10
N ALA A 166 -12.77 7.80 5.90
CA ALA A 166 -12.15 8.58 6.97
C ALA A 166 -11.42 9.83 6.41
N LEU A 167 -10.63 9.68 5.35
CA LEU A 167 -9.94 10.80 4.71
C LEU A 167 -10.91 11.85 4.15
N MET A 168 -11.96 11.40 3.47
CA MET A 168 -12.96 12.31 2.91
C MET A 168 -13.78 12.99 4.00
N ASN A 169 -14.09 12.28 5.09
CA ASN A 169 -14.75 12.87 6.24
C ASN A 169 -13.93 14.00 6.86
N LEU A 170 -12.61 13.80 7.05
CA LEU A 170 -11.74 14.85 7.57
C LEU A 170 -11.81 16.11 6.70
N LEU A 171 -11.74 15.95 5.38
CA LEU A 171 -11.82 17.08 4.46
C LEU A 171 -13.19 17.75 4.51
N THR A 172 -14.27 17.00 4.46
CA THR A 172 -15.64 17.56 4.41
C THR A 172 -16.07 18.18 5.73
N MET A 173 -15.63 17.62 6.87
CA MET A 173 -15.82 18.23 8.18
C MET A 173 -15.09 19.57 8.30
N GLU A 174 -13.87 19.66 7.80
CA GLU A 174 -13.13 20.94 7.78
C GLU A 174 -13.83 22.00 6.91
N GLN A 175 -14.52 21.56 5.84
CA GLN A 175 -15.37 22.43 5.02
C GLN A 175 -16.74 22.77 5.66
N GLY A 176 -17.04 22.22 6.85
CA GLY A 176 -18.33 22.41 7.51
C GLY A 176 -19.49 21.59 6.94
N LYS A 177 -19.20 20.56 6.13
CA LYS A 177 -20.22 19.72 5.44
C LYS A 177 -20.62 18.46 6.19
N GLY A 178 -19.88 18.05 7.21
CA GLY A 178 -20.11 16.80 7.95
C GLY A 178 -19.49 15.57 7.30
N ARG A 179 -19.85 14.39 7.85
CA ARG A 179 -19.36 13.06 7.42
C ARG A 179 -20.18 12.48 6.28
N TYR A 180 -19.61 11.51 5.57
CA TYR A 180 -20.26 10.67 4.56
C TYR A 180 -20.79 11.43 3.32
N VAL A 181 -20.30 12.66 3.10
CA VAL A 181 -20.70 13.49 1.95
C VAL A 181 -20.08 13.01 0.65
N MET A 182 -18.87 12.46 0.74
CA MET A 182 -18.10 11.98 -0.41
C MET A 182 -17.83 10.47 -0.27
N MET A 183 -18.72 9.67 -0.81
CA MET A 183 -18.58 8.22 -0.91
C MET A 183 -18.86 7.79 -2.35
N ASP A 184 -17.93 7.04 -2.93
CA ASP A 184 -18.09 6.48 -4.27
C ASP A 184 -19.00 5.23 -4.29
N ASP A 185 -19.30 4.75 -5.48
CA ASP A 185 -20.21 3.60 -5.66
C ASP A 185 -19.60 2.28 -5.18
N ALA A 186 -18.26 2.15 -5.13
CA ALA A 186 -17.61 0.96 -4.59
C ALA A 186 -17.75 0.90 -3.07
N ILE A 187 -17.57 2.03 -2.38
CA ILE A 187 -17.84 2.18 -0.94
C ILE A 187 -19.31 1.85 -0.64
N TRP A 188 -20.23 2.43 -1.42
CA TRP A 188 -21.65 2.13 -1.28
C TRP A 188 -21.94 0.65 -1.56
N GLY A 189 -21.26 0.03 -2.53
CA GLY A 189 -21.40 -1.39 -2.83
C GLY A 189 -21.08 -2.27 -1.61
N MET A 190 -20.01 -1.96 -0.88
CA MET A 190 -19.67 -2.63 0.38
C MET A 190 -20.77 -2.42 1.44
N ILE A 191 -21.17 -1.17 1.70
CA ILE A 191 -22.17 -0.85 2.73
C ILE A 191 -23.53 -1.51 2.45
N LEU A 192 -23.93 -1.55 1.18
CA LEU A 192 -25.22 -2.11 0.75
C LEU A 192 -25.24 -3.64 0.64
N GLY A 193 -24.13 -4.32 0.88
CA GLY A 193 -24.04 -5.77 0.83
C GLY A 193 -23.78 -6.36 -0.56
N LYS A 194 -23.49 -5.55 -1.59
CA LYS A 194 -23.22 -6.05 -2.94
C LYS A 194 -21.92 -6.87 -3.05
N SER A 195 -21.00 -6.66 -2.12
CA SER A 195 -19.76 -7.44 -2.00
C SER A 195 -19.84 -8.52 -0.90
N GLY A 196 -21.04 -8.87 -0.48
CA GLY A 196 -21.33 -9.74 0.64
C GLY A 196 -21.64 -8.96 1.92
N LYS A 197 -22.26 -9.66 2.86
CA LYS A 197 -22.67 -9.09 4.12
C LYS A 197 -21.46 -8.77 5.01
N VAL A 198 -21.40 -7.56 5.54
CA VAL A 198 -20.39 -7.19 6.54
C VAL A 198 -20.66 -7.87 7.88
N PRO A 199 -19.63 -8.11 8.73
CA PRO A 199 -19.79 -8.82 10.00
C PRO A 199 -20.70 -8.15 11.02
N GLY A 200 -20.69 -6.81 11.06
CA GLY A 200 -21.45 -6.02 12.02
C GLY A 200 -22.66 -5.34 11.40
N THR A 201 -23.35 -4.56 12.22
CA THR A 201 -24.55 -3.78 11.81
C THR A 201 -24.12 -2.44 11.24
N ILE A 202 -24.69 -2.07 10.09
CA ILE A 202 -24.53 -0.73 9.51
C ILE A 202 -25.20 0.30 10.42
N ALA A 203 -24.53 1.41 10.68
CA ALA A 203 -25.05 2.47 11.55
C ALA A 203 -26.34 3.09 10.96
N PRO A 204 -27.32 3.43 11.82
CA PRO A 204 -28.60 3.99 11.37
C PRO A 204 -28.46 5.22 10.47
N GLU A 205 -27.49 6.08 10.75
CA GLU A 205 -27.19 7.26 9.93
C GLU A 205 -26.82 6.94 8.48
N LEU A 206 -26.13 5.80 8.23
CA LEU A 206 -25.80 5.34 6.88
C LEU A 206 -27.00 4.66 6.21
N VAL A 207 -27.85 3.99 6.98
CA VAL A 207 -29.12 3.42 6.46
C VAL A 207 -30.03 4.56 6.00
N GLU A 208 -30.25 5.58 6.82
CA GLU A 208 -31.05 6.74 6.45
C GLU A 208 -30.47 7.49 5.24
N LEU A 209 -29.14 7.59 5.15
CA LEU A 209 -28.47 8.22 4.02
C LEU A 209 -28.66 7.42 2.73
N ALA A 210 -28.60 6.08 2.82
CA ALA A 210 -28.87 5.19 1.70
C ALA A 210 -30.32 5.37 1.21
N GLU A 211 -31.29 5.40 2.11
CA GLU A 211 -32.70 5.62 1.79
C GLU A 211 -32.92 6.98 1.11
N LYS A 212 -32.34 8.07 1.64
CA LYS A 212 -32.41 9.41 1.02
C LYS A 212 -31.81 9.44 -0.39
N GLN A 213 -30.85 8.58 -0.70
CA GLN A 213 -30.23 8.45 -2.02
C GLN A 213 -30.90 7.38 -2.90
N ASN A 214 -32.02 6.79 -2.47
CA ASN A 214 -32.71 5.69 -3.15
C ASN A 214 -31.81 4.46 -3.40
N ARG A 215 -30.85 4.22 -2.51
CA ARG A 215 -29.96 3.04 -2.55
C ARG A 215 -30.59 1.89 -1.78
N LYS A 216 -30.46 0.66 -2.29
CA LYS A 216 -31.09 -0.52 -1.71
C LYS A 216 -30.06 -1.49 -1.18
N PHE A 217 -30.26 -1.93 0.05
CA PHE A 217 -29.51 -3.06 0.62
C PHE A 217 -29.89 -4.37 -0.07
N THR A 218 -28.94 -5.29 -0.11
CA THR A 218 -29.14 -6.64 -0.69
C THR A 218 -28.46 -7.68 0.17
N ASP A 219 -29.09 -8.86 0.27
CA ASP A 219 -28.53 -10.07 0.84
C ASP A 219 -28.24 -11.11 -0.28
N ALA A 220 -28.32 -10.70 -1.55
CA ALA A 220 -28.03 -11.59 -2.67
C ALA A 220 -26.58 -12.04 -2.65
N ASP A 221 -26.33 -13.28 -3.09
CA ASP A 221 -24.97 -13.76 -3.30
C ASP A 221 -24.25 -12.83 -4.30
N PRO A 222 -23.08 -12.25 -3.94
CA PRO A 222 -22.31 -11.37 -4.81
C PRO A 222 -22.05 -11.94 -6.20
N HIS A 223 -21.85 -13.26 -6.30
CA HIS A 223 -21.65 -13.93 -7.60
C HIS A 223 -22.85 -13.83 -8.54
N THR A 224 -24.07 -13.70 -7.98
CA THR A 224 -25.28 -13.52 -8.79
C THR A 224 -25.51 -12.08 -9.25
N LEU A 225 -24.78 -11.13 -8.71
CA LEU A 225 -24.84 -9.72 -9.04
C LEU A 225 -23.83 -9.31 -10.12
N LEU A 226 -22.92 -10.21 -10.47
CA LEU A 226 -21.87 -9.98 -11.46
C LEU A 226 -22.24 -10.66 -12.78
N GLU A 227 -22.13 -9.92 -13.87
CA GLU A 227 -22.20 -10.49 -15.21
C GLU A 227 -20.86 -11.13 -15.58
N ASN A 228 -20.90 -12.19 -16.40
CA ASN A 228 -19.68 -12.77 -16.95
C ASN A 228 -19.04 -11.77 -17.93
N ALA A 229 -17.93 -11.20 -17.56
CA ALA A 229 -17.23 -10.20 -18.38
C ALA A 229 -16.21 -10.81 -19.34
N LEU A 230 -15.84 -12.10 -19.19
CA LEU A 230 -14.76 -12.72 -19.98
C LEU A 230 -15.02 -12.71 -21.48
N ASP A 231 -16.26 -12.95 -21.88
CA ASP A 231 -16.60 -12.93 -23.33
C ASP A 231 -16.41 -11.54 -23.94
N GLY A 232 -16.68 -10.48 -23.18
CA GLY A 232 -16.41 -9.10 -23.58
C GLY A 232 -14.91 -8.83 -23.74
N PHE A 233 -14.10 -9.31 -22.81
CA PHE A 233 -12.65 -9.18 -22.88
C PHE A 233 -12.03 -10.03 -23.99
N ARG A 234 -12.54 -11.25 -24.25
CA ARG A 234 -12.13 -12.05 -25.42
C ARG A 234 -12.35 -11.28 -26.71
N LYS A 235 -13.54 -10.73 -26.87
CA LYS A 235 -13.87 -9.91 -28.05
C LYS A 235 -12.94 -8.71 -28.20
N GLU A 236 -12.64 -8.02 -27.10
CA GLU A 236 -11.69 -6.88 -27.10
C GLU A 236 -10.29 -7.33 -27.54
N MET A 237 -9.81 -8.49 -27.06
CA MET A 237 -8.52 -9.04 -27.49
C MET A 237 -8.49 -9.38 -28.96
N ASP A 238 -9.54 -10.04 -29.47
CA ASP A 238 -9.68 -10.37 -30.89
C ASP A 238 -9.67 -9.11 -31.75
N GLU A 239 -10.44 -8.09 -31.39
CA GLU A 239 -10.52 -6.82 -32.13
C GLU A 239 -9.18 -6.06 -32.16
N ASN A 240 -8.35 -6.21 -31.13
CA ASN A 240 -7.02 -5.59 -31.05
C ASN A 240 -5.90 -6.49 -31.56
N GLY A 241 -6.18 -7.75 -31.93
CA GLY A 241 -5.18 -8.72 -32.35
C GLY A 241 -4.18 -9.08 -31.24
N TRP A 242 -4.63 -9.08 -30.01
CA TRP A 242 -3.80 -9.46 -28.85
C TRP A 242 -3.82 -10.97 -28.64
N ASP A 243 -2.67 -11.53 -28.33
CA ASP A 243 -2.52 -12.93 -27.98
C ASP A 243 -3.10 -13.20 -26.58
N TYR A 244 -3.78 -14.33 -26.42
CA TYR A 244 -4.33 -14.77 -25.12
C TYR A 244 -3.26 -15.23 -24.13
N GLY A 245 -2.04 -15.46 -24.60
CA GLY A 245 -0.97 -16.05 -23.79
C GLY A 245 -1.15 -17.56 -23.60
N GLN A 246 -0.28 -18.15 -22.81
CA GLN A 246 -0.41 -19.55 -22.45
C GLN A 246 -1.52 -19.69 -21.41
N ASP A 247 -2.42 -20.66 -21.59
CA ASP A 247 -3.53 -20.92 -20.66
C ASP A 247 -4.43 -19.68 -20.38
N ASP A 248 -4.65 -18.84 -21.39
CA ASP A 248 -5.45 -17.61 -21.29
C ASP A 248 -4.90 -16.56 -20.28
N GLU A 249 -3.62 -16.62 -19.90
CA GLU A 249 -3.02 -15.73 -18.88
C GLU A 249 -3.17 -14.24 -19.22
N GLU A 250 -2.98 -13.87 -20.48
CA GLU A 250 -3.12 -12.48 -20.93
C GLU A 250 -4.58 -12.00 -20.92
N LEU A 251 -5.53 -12.91 -21.16
CA LEU A 251 -6.95 -12.60 -21.01
C LEU A 251 -7.30 -12.32 -19.56
N PHE A 252 -6.76 -13.11 -18.60
CA PHE A 252 -6.96 -12.85 -17.19
C PHE A 252 -6.31 -11.54 -16.74
N GLU A 253 -5.12 -11.22 -17.24
CA GLU A 253 -4.48 -9.92 -16.96
C GLU A 253 -5.34 -8.76 -17.47
N LEU A 254 -5.89 -8.83 -18.68
CA LEU A 254 -6.82 -7.81 -19.16
C LEU A 254 -8.06 -7.72 -18.29
N ALA A 255 -8.65 -8.85 -17.91
CA ALA A 255 -9.89 -8.88 -17.13
C ALA A 255 -9.68 -8.34 -15.69
N MET A 256 -8.55 -8.63 -15.09
CA MET A 256 -8.23 -8.19 -13.72
C MET A 256 -7.71 -6.75 -13.66
N HIS A 257 -6.97 -6.30 -14.69
CA HIS A 257 -6.28 -5.02 -14.71
C HIS A 257 -6.48 -4.24 -16.02
N PRO A 258 -7.72 -4.00 -16.46
CA PRO A 258 -7.99 -3.43 -17.79
C PRO A 258 -7.36 -2.05 -18.01
N GLU A 259 -7.33 -1.21 -16.96
CA GLU A 259 -6.77 0.15 -17.02
C GLU A 259 -5.24 0.15 -17.16
N GLN A 260 -4.57 -0.87 -16.64
CA GLN A 260 -3.13 -1.03 -16.75
C GLN A 260 -2.72 -1.80 -18.00
N TYR A 261 -3.50 -2.84 -18.36
CA TYR A 261 -3.21 -3.71 -19.48
C TYR A 261 -3.26 -2.99 -20.83
N ARG A 262 -4.32 -2.22 -21.08
CA ARG A 262 -4.49 -1.46 -22.34
C ARG A 262 -3.33 -0.51 -22.65
N PRO A 263 -2.91 0.36 -21.72
CA PRO A 263 -1.71 1.18 -21.91
C PRO A 263 -0.42 0.38 -22.06
N PHE A 264 -0.32 -0.77 -21.39
CA PHE A 264 0.84 -1.66 -21.53
C PHE A 264 0.93 -2.24 -22.94
N LYS A 265 -0.14 -2.84 -23.45
CA LYS A 265 -0.17 -3.43 -24.78
C LYS A 265 0.00 -2.41 -25.93
N SER A 266 -0.51 -1.20 -25.76
CA SER A 266 -0.30 -0.11 -26.73
C SER A 266 1.10 0.53 -26.66
N GLY A 267 1.92 0.16 -25.67
CA GLY A 267 3.23 0.75 -25.42
C GLY A 267 3.18 2.15 -24.79
N GLN A 268 2.00 2.66 -24.47
CA GLN A 268 1.83 3.96 -23.81
C GLN A 268 2.38 3.94 -22.39
N ALA A 269 2.14 2.87 -21.62
CA ALA A 269 2.64 2.72 -20.25
C ALA A 269 4.16 2.79 -20.21
N LYS A 270 4.86 2.14 -21.14
CA LYS A 270 6.33 2.19 -21.25
C LYS A 270 6.83 3.62 -21.51
N LYS A 271 6.20 4.33 -22.44
CA LYS A 271 6.57 5.73 -22.76
C LYS A 271 6.35 6.64 -21.55
N GLN A 272 5.22 6.48 -20.87
CA GLN A 272 4.91 7.25 -19.66
C GLN A 272 5.91 6.96 -18.54
N LEU A 273 6.19 5.68 -18.26
CA LEU A 273 7.16 5.28 -17.24
C LEU A 273 8.55 5.90 -17.49
N LEU A 274 9.04 5.83 -18.72
CA LEU A 274 10.34 6.40 -19.07
C LEU A 274 10.37 7.94 -18.87
N ALA A 275 9.26 8.62 -19.22
CA ALA A 275 9.13 10.06 -19.00
C ALA A 275 9.10 10.41 -17.50
N ASP A 276 8.38 9.61 -16.69
CA ASP A 276 8.27 9.80 -15.24
C ASP A 276 9.61 9.54 -14.53
N ILE A 277 10.36 8.51 -14.95
CA ILE A 277 11.71 8.24 -14.46
C ILE A 277 12.63 9.43 -14.78
N GLN A 278 12.60 9.93 -16.01
CA GLN A 278 13.43 11.07 -16.39
C GLN A 278 13.06 12.31 -15.56
N LYS A 279 11.78 12.62 -15.44
CA LYS A 279 11.28 13.73 -14.59
C LYS A 279 11.71 13.59 -13.13
N ALA A 280 11.62 12.37 -12.56
CA ALA A 280 12.04 12.11 -11.18
C ALA A 280 13.56 12.27 -10.99
N LYS A 281 14.36 11.83 -11.98
CA LYS A 281 15.82 12.04 -11.99
C LYS A 281 16.15 13.53 -12.07
N ASP A 282 15.51 14.27 -12.97
CA ASP A 282 15.71 15.70 -13.13
C ASP A 282 15.33 16.48 -11.86
N ALA A 283 14.24 16.09 -11.19
CA ALA A 283 13.81 16.68 -9.92
C ALA A 283 14.82 16.43 -8.79
N LYS A 284 15.40 15.23 -8.72
CA LYS A 284 16.47 14.92 -7.75
C LYS A 284 17.75 15.71 -8.05
N LEU A 285 18.09 15.91 -9.32
CA LEU A 285 19.26 16.70 -9.75
C LEU A 285 19.00 18.21 -9.60
N GLY A 286 17.78 18.68 -9.83
CA GLY A 286 17.39 20.09 -9.72
C GLY A 286 17.05 20.57 -8.31
N GLY A 287 16.65 19.68 -7.41
CA GLY A 287 16.33 19.96 -6.00
C GLY A 287 17.51 19.81 -5.05
N GLY A 288 18.62 19.25 -5.49
CA GLY A 288 19.86 19.26 -4.74
C GLY A 288 20.46 20.68 -4.77
N GLN A 289 20.80 21.24 -3.60
CA GLN A 289 21.80 22.29 -3.56
C GLN A 289 22.88 21.90 -4.55
N LYS A 290 23.22 22.81 -5.45
CA LYS A 290 24.39 22.62 -6.36
C LYS A 290 25.55 22.32 -5.44
N ILE A 291 25.94 21.05 -5.37
CA ILE A 291 27.12 20.64 -4.63
C ILE A 291 28.27 21.46 -5.29
N SER A 292 28.91 22.27 -4.50
CA SER A 292 30.03 23.07 -4.99
C SER A 292 31.16 22.15 -5.49
N GLN A 293 31.98 22.62 -6.38
CA GLN A 293 33.12 21.81 -6.85
C GLN A 293 34.02 21.39 -5.68
N GLU A 294 34.13 22.23 -4.64
CA GLU A 294 34.85 21.91 -3.40
C GLU A 294 34.22 20.76 -2.63
N GLU A 295 32.89 20.68 -2.55
CA GLU A 295 32.19 19.55 -1.91
C GLU A 295 32.32 18.25 -2.73
N ILE A 296 32.31 18.34 -4.06
CA ILE A 296 32.57 17.21 -4.96
C ILE A 296 34.00 16.69 -4.75
N ASP A 297 34.97 17.57 -4.65
CA ASP A 297 36.38 17.21 -4.47
C ASP A 297 36.59 16.68 -3.04
N ALA A 298 35.94 17.24 -2.02
CA ALA A 298 35.93 16.68 -0.66
C ALA A 298 35.31 15.29 -0.60
N LEU A 299 34.21 15.01 -1.33
CA LEU A 299 33.62 13.69 -1.44
C LEU A 299 34.52 12.68 -2.16
N LYS A 300 35.25 13.10 -3.17
CA LYS A 300 36.26 12.24 -3.85
C LYS A 300 37.42 11.89 -2.92
N HIS A 301 37.90 12.84 -2.13
CA HIS A 301 38.92 12.61 -1.11
C HIS A 301 38.42 11.74 0.03
N ALA A 302 37.21 11.98 0.58
CA ALA A 302 36.59 11.17 1.60
C ALA A 302 36.38 9.70 1.13
N LYS A 303 36.02 9.51 -0.14
CA LYS A 303 35.88 8.15 -0.71
C LYS A 303 37.24 7.45 -0.88
N ALA A 304 38.30 8.20 -1.20
CA ALA A 304 39.66 7.68 -1.29
C ALA A 304 40.23 7.31 0.10
N ASP A 305 39.88 8.08 1.12
CA ASP A 305 40.31 7.82 2.49
C ASP A 305 39.49 6.70 3.16
N ALA A 306 38.20 6.58 2.86
CA ALA A 306 37.34 5.47 3.30
C ALA A 306 37.81 4.12 2.78
N VAL A 307 38.40 4.07 1.59
CA VAL A 307 39.00 2.84 1.02
C VAL A 307 40.30 2.44 1.75
N LYS A 308 40.94 3.39 2.45
CA LYS A 308 42.16 3.16 3.22
C LYS A 308 41.92 2.92 4.71
N ALA A 309 40.70 3.17 5.21
CA ALA A 309 40.38 2.94 6.60
C ALA A 309 40.21 1.43 6.86
N PRO A 310 40.85 0.87 7.89
CA PRO A 310 40.63 -0.53 8.22
C PRO A 310 39.19 -0.76 8.67
N LEU A 311 38.68 -1.95 8.39
CA LEU A 311 37.33 -2.49 8.57
C LEU A 311 36.54 -2.16 9.86
N ALA A 312 37.11 -1.40 10.80
CA ALA A 312 36.47 -1.01 12.05
C ALA A 312 35.24 -0.08 11.88
N GLY A 313 35.08 0.57 10.73
CA GLY A 313 33.94 1.43 10.43
C GLY A 313 32.75 0.74 9.77
N GLN A 314 32.82 -0.55 9.49
CA GLN A 314 31.74 -1.28 8.78
C GLN A 314 30.71 -1.98 9.70
N LEU A 315 30.79 -1.76 11.01
CA LEU A 315 29.91 -2.39 12.01
C LEU A 315 28.87 -1.43 12.62
N LEU A 316 28.56 -0.33 11.95
CA LEU A 316 27.48 0.58 12.36
C LEU A 316 26.43 0.66 11.25
N TRP A 317 25.75 -0.45 11.02
CA TRP A 317 24.44 -0.52 10.38
C TRP A 317 23.55 -1.51 11.12
#